data_eb84ac8f4b20de849865fcdc0d6614fe
#
_entry.id   eb84ac8f4b20de849865fcdc0d6614fe
#
_cell.length_a   1.000
_cell.length_b   1.000
_cell.length_c   1.000
_cell.angle_alpha   90.00
_cell.angle_beta   90.00
_cell.angle_gamma   90.00
#
_symmetry.space_group_name_H-M   'P 1'
#
loop_
_entity.id
_entity.type
_entity.pdbx_description
1 polymer ?
#
loop_
_entity_poly.entity_id
_entity_poly.type
_entity_poly.pdbx_seq_one_letter_code
_entity_poly.pdbx_strand_id
1 'polypeptide(L)'
;MNTNRYTRRQFLERSAAAGALLLAPGRFLAASTPAKRTAADQVTLGKTGLKLSRLGFGTGSNSGQVQHDLGQEQFNSLIRYAYDQGITYFDCAQSYQTFPWLGAAIKGLPREKLFIQSKIGGQPEDILTAIDRHRKVFNTDYVDSMLIHCMVRNNWTDPWKRIMDAFDEAKEKKWIRAKGVSCHSLPALRGARQSDWTEVHLVRVNPQGAFMDGENEAINMTTNPVAPVLDELKSMRAKGRGVIGMKMVGNGTFLQAEDREKAIRFAMSRPELDAVVIGFKSRAEIDEAIGRINAALA
;
A
#
# COMPACT_ATOMS: atom_id res chain seq x y z
N MET A 1 23.41 2.71 67.49
CA MET A 1 22.41 1.79 66.92
C MET A 1 21.03 2.30 67.33
N ASN A 2 20.35 2.98 66.44
CA ASN A 2 19.05 3.60 66.72
C ASN A 2 17.96 2.75 66.08
N THR A 3 17.32 1.86 66.88
CA THR A 3 16.22 1.01 66.43
C THR A 3 14.91 1.76 66.53
N ASN A 4 14.45 2.29 65.43
CA ASN A 4 13.14 2.94 65.33
C ASN A 4 12.04 1.87 65.41
N ARG A 5 11.50 1.62 66.62
CA ARG A 5 10.35 0.73 66.87
C ARG A 5 9.06 1.50 66.63
N TYR A 6 8.32 1.13 65.62
CA TYR A 6 6.97 1.70 65.40
C TYR A 6 6.04 1.23 66.50
N THR A 7 5.21 2.14 67.04
CA THR A 7 4.19 1.80 68.01
C THR A 7 2.98 1.14 67.33
N ARG A 8 2.24 0.30 68.08
CA ARG A 8 1.03 -0.37 67.54
C ARG A 8 0.03 0.59 66.94
N ARG A 9 -0.07 1.83 67.47
CA ARG A 9 -0.96 2.89 66.95
C ARG A 9 -0.50 3.37 65.56
N GLN A 10 0.79 3.61 65.34
CA GLN A 10 1.36 3.98 64.04
C GLN A 10 1.24 2.90 63.00
N PHE A 11 1.26 1.64 63.41
CA PHE A 11 1.00 0.50 62.51
C PHE A 11 -0.46 0.45 62.06
N LEU A 12 -1.41 0.67 62.97
CA LEU A 12 -2.85 0.64 62.66
C LEU A 12 -3.25 1.88 61.78
N GLU A 13 -2.71 3.05 62.01
CA GLU A 13 -2.98 4.22 61.21
C GLU A 13 -2.46 4.06 59.75
N ARG A 14 -1.32 3.41 59.56
CA ARG A 14 -0.80 3.13 58.23
C ARG A 14 -1.52 1.98 57.52
N SER A 15 -2.01 1.00 58.27
CA SER A 15 -2.85 -0.09 57.73
C SER A 15 -4.21 0.39 57.29
N ALA A 16 -4.81 1.37 58.00
CA ALA A 16 -6.07 1.99 57.61
C ALA A 16 -5.96 2.83 56.32
N ALA A 17 -4.82 3.51 56.14
CA ALA A 17 -4.54 4.26 54.90
C ALA A 17 -4.32 3.35 53.67
N ALA A 18 -3.76 2.16 53.85
CA ALA A 18 -3.60 1.17 52.78
C ALA A 18 -4.93 0.46 52.42
N GLY A 19 -5.87 0.33 53.35
CA GLY A 19 -7.20 -0.26 53.09
C GLY A 19 -8.17 0.67 52.36
N ALA A 20 -8.01 1.99 52.48
CA ALA A 20 -8.86 2.96 51.80
C ALA A 20 -8.60 3.08 50.28
N LEU A 21 -7.44 2.60 49.78
CA LEU A 21 -7.15 2.56 48.36
C LEU A 21 -7.83 1.39 47.60
N LEU A 22 -8.38 0.44 48.29
CA LEU A 22 -9.06 -0.75 47.70
C LEU A 22 -10.57 -0.57 47.52
N LEU A 23 -11.14 0.56 47.97
CA LEU A 23 -12.56 0.87 47.87
C LEU A 23 -12.87 2.06 46.94
N ALA A 24 -11.91 2.50 46.12
CA ALA A 24 -12.23 3.39 45.03
C ALA A 24 -13.15 2.64 44.05
N PRO A 25 -14.35 3.20 43.70
CA PRO A 25 -15.21 2.57 42.70
C PRO A 25 -14.37 2.39 41.45
N GLY A 26 -14.21 1.11 41.04
CA GLY A 26 -13.44 0.76 39.88
C GLY A 26 -13.90 1.65 38.73
N ARG A 27 -13.03 2.51 38.22
CA ARG A 27 -13.18 3.06 36.87
C ARG A 27 -13.21 1.82 36.00
N PHE A 28 -14.39 1.37 35.64
CA PHE A 28 -14.59 0.52 34.51
C PHE A 28 -13.99 1.32 33.35
N LEU A 29 -12.79 0.94 32.92
CA LEU A 29 -12.28 1.32 31.61
C LEU A 29 -13.37 0.82 30.67
N ALA A 30 -14.25 1.72 30.24
CA ALA A 30 -15.19 1.43 29.18
C ALA A 30 -14.33 0.85 28.05
N ALA A 31 -14.55 -0.41 27.73
CA ALA A 31 -13.90 -1.04 26.61
C ALA A 31 -14.21 -0.15 25.41
N SER A 32 -13.22 0.61 24.93
CA SER A 32 -13.39 1.46 23.75
C SER A 32 -13.82 0.52 22.65
N THR A 33 -15.00 0.74 22.10
CA THR A 33 -15.44 0.03 20.89
C THR A 33 -14.30 0.15 19.88
N PRO A 34 -13.80 -0.96 19.33
CA PRO A 34 -12.70 -0.88 18.36
C PRO A 34 -13.09 0.11 17.26
N ALA A 35 -12.22 1.07 16.98
CA ALA A 35 -12.48 2.05 15.95
C ALA A 35 -12.82 1.32 14.64
N LYS A 36 -13.92 1.70 13.99
CA LYS A 36 -14.38 1.08 12.76
C LYS A 36 -13.30 1.25 11.68
N ARG A 37 -12.82 0.15 11.12
CA ARG A 37 -11.82 0.17 10.06
C ARG A 37 -12.40 0.78 8.78
N THR A 38 -11.58 1.53 8.03
CA THR A 38 -12.01 2.27 6.84
C THR A 38 -11.02 2.17 5.68
N ALA A 39 -11.45 2.61 4.49
CA ALA A 39 -10.61 2.74 3.31
C ALA A 39 -9.47 3.77 3.50
N ALA A 40 -9.69 4.79 4.33
CA ALA A 40 -8.75 5.87 4.61
C ALA A 40 -7.76 5.55 5.74
N ASP A 41 -7.92 4.43 6.45
CA ASP A 41 -7.01 4.06 7.54
C ASP A 41 -5.57 4.02 7.06
N GLN A 42 -4.67 4.60 7.86
CA GLN A 42 -3.23 4.50 7.65
C GLN A 42 -2.75 3.12 8.09
N VAL A 43 -2.49 2.24 7.15
CA VAL A 43 -1.95 0.90 7.36
C VAL A 43 -0.43 0.89 7.22
N THR A 44 0.24 -0.05 7.90
CA THR A 44 1.69 -0.19 7.79
C THR A 44 2.04 -1.15 6.67
N LEU A 45 2.94 -0.75 5.77
CA LEU A 45 3.39 -1.53 4.63
C LEU A 45 4.47 -2.54 5.05
N GLY A 46 4.07 -3.74 5.39
CA GLY A 46 4.98 -4.78 5.87
C GLY A 46 5.91 -4.30 6.99
N LYS A 47 7.19 -4.68 6.91
CA LYS A 47 8.26 -4.26 7.84
C LYS A 47 8.94 -2.95 7.44
N THR A 48 8.49 -2.25 6.38
CA THR A 48 9.10 -0.99 5.95
C THR A 48 8.93 0.14 6.96
N GLY A 49 7.93 0.03 7.85
CA GLY A 49 7.53 1.09 8.78
C GLY A 49 6.77 2.25 8.11
N LEU A 50 6.62 2.23 6.78
CA LEU A 50 5.90 3.26 6.05
C LEU A 50 4.39 3.06 6.20
N LYS A 51 3.68 4.18 6.25
CA LYS A 51 2.21 4.20 6.33
C LYS A 51 1.62 4.76 5.05
N LEU A 52 0.50 4.18 4.63
CA LEU A 52 -0.27 4.59 3.47
C LEU A 52 -1.76 4.35 3.75
N SER A 53 -2.66 5.07 3.06
CA SER A 53 -4.08 4.76 3.15
C SER A 53 -4.35 3.34 2.61
N ARG A 54 -5.27 2.61 3.24
CA ARG A 54 -5.65 1.25 2.84
C ARG A 54 -6.09 1.18 1.37
N LEU A 55 -6.84 2.18 0.90
CA LEU A 55 -7.16 2.38 -0.50
C LEU A 55 -6.19 3.39 -1.11
N GLY A 56 -5.57 3.04 -2.23
CA GLY A 56 -4.77 3.91 -3.06
C GLY A 56 -5.47 4.29 -4.37
N PHE A 57 -5.13 5.46 -4.90
CA PHE A 57 -5.53 5.90 -6.23
C PHE A 57 -4.45 5.49 -7.25
N GLY A 58 -4.81 4.57 -8.16
CA GLY A 58 -3.95 4.13 -9.25
C GLY A 58 -4.13 5.01 -10.48
N THR A 59 -3.03 5.51 -11.04
CA THR A 59 -3.04 6.37 -12.23
C THR A 59 -2.71 5.62 -13.52
N GLY A 60 -2.59 4.28 -13.47
CA GLY A 60 -2.07 3.44 -14.55
C GLY A 60 -3.10 2.58 -15.28
N SER A 61 -4.40 2.87 -15.18
CA SER A 61 -5.42 2.10 -15.92
C SER A 61 -5.17 2.21 -17.43
N ASN A 62 -4.91 1.04 -18.06
CA ASN A 62 -4.46 0.97 -19.44
C ASN A 62 -3.27 1.92 -19.73
N SER A 63 -2.18 1.78 -18.98
CA SER A 63 -0.98 2.64 -19.06
C SER A 63 -1.26 4.13 -18.82
N GLY A 64 -2.32 4.44 -18.09
CA GLY A 64 -2.75 5.81 -17.78
C GLY A 64 -3.74 6.40 -18.80
N GLN A 65 -4.03 5.71 -19.90
CA GLN A 65 -4.92 6.21 -20.96
C GLN A 65 -6.32 6.57 -20.41
N VAL A 66 -6.89 5.71 -19.55
CA VAL A 66 -8.25 5.92 -19.00
C VAL A 66 -8.35 7.25 -18.25
N GLN A 67 -7.36 7.59 -17.45
CA GLN A 67 -7.34 8.86 -16.71
C GLN A 67 -6.88 10.02 -17.59
N HIS A 68 -5.99 9.78 -18.56
CA HIS A 68 -5.55 10.78 -19.52
C HIS A 68 -6.71 11.27 -20.41
N ASP A 69 -7.60 10.39 -20.81
CA ASP A 69 -8.77 10.74 -21.64
C ASP A 69 -9.76 11.69 -20.94
N LEU A 70 -9.67 11.81 -19.60
CA LEU A 70 -10.48 12.78 -18.85
C LEU A 70 -10.01 14.23 -19.05
N GLY A 71 -8.77 14.43 -19.51
CA GLY A 71 -8.10 15.71 -19.49
C GLY A 71 -7.49 16.04 -18.11
N GLN A 72 -6.43 16.85 -18.14
CA GLN A 72 -5.62 17.14 -16.95
C GLN A 72 -6.41 17.80 -15.84
N GLU A 73 -7.32 18.71 -16.17
CA GLU A 73 -8.11 19.44 -15.16
C GLU A 73 -9.02 18.49 -14.36
N GLN A 74 -9.72 17.61 -15.06
CA GLN A 74 -10.59 16.62 -14.40
C GLN A 74 -9.76 15.59 -13.62
N PHE A 75 -8.63 15.14 -14.16
CA PHE A 75 -7.69 14.27 -13.44
C PHE A 75 -7.23 14.93 -12.13
N ASN A 76 -6.77 16.20 -12.18
CA ASN A 76 -6.36 16.93 -10.99
C ASN A 76 -7.49 17.04 -9.96
N SER A 77 -8.72 17.32 -10.41
CA SER A 77 -9.91 17.38 -9.55
C SER A 77 -10.19 16.05 -8.86
N LEU A 78 -10.02 14.91 -9.56
CA LEU A 78 -10.20 13.57 -8.98
C LEU A 78 -9.13 13.24 -7.94
N ILE A 79 -7.86 13.55 -8.19
CA ILE A 79 -6.76 13.35 -7.22
C ILE A 79 -7.04 14.17 -5.95
N ARG A 80 -7.45 15.44 -6.10
CA ARG A 80 -7.81 16.30 -4.96
C ARG A 80 -8.99 15.75 -4.18
N TYR A 81 -10.04 15.35 -4.88
CA TYR A 81 -11.20 14.73 -4.26
C TYR A 81 -10.84 13.47 -3.49
N ALA A 82 -10.02 12.58 -4.07
CA ALA A 82 -9.55 11.38 -3.38
C ALA A 82 -8.78 11.73 -2.09
N TYR A 83 -7.89 12.73 -2.15
CA TYR A 83 -7.17 13.20 -0.97
C TYR A 83 -8.11 13.74 0.12
N ASP A 84 -9.13 14.52 -0.25
CA ASP A 84 -10.14 15.06 0.67
C ASP A 84 -10.98 13.95 1.32
N GLN A 85 -11.12 12.78 0.65
CA GLN A 85 -11.73 11.57 1.21
C GLN A 85 -10.75 10.74 2.07
N GLY A 86 -9.53 11.21 2.31
CA GLY A 86 -8.51 10.56 3.13
C GLY A 86 -7.65 9.54 2.39
N ILE A 87 -7.75 9.44 1.06
CA ILE A 87 -6.85 8.62 0.24
C ILE A 87 -5.53 9.37 0.09
N THR A 88 -4.48 8.90 0.74
CA THR A 88 -3.15 9.51 0.74
C THR A 88 -2.14 8.74 -0.10
N TYR A 89 -2.49 7.53 -0.54
CA TYR A 89 -1.66 6.68 -1.39
C TYR A 89 -1.98 6.91 -2.87
N PHE A 90 -0.96 7.32 -3.64
CA PHE A 90 -1.01 7.52 -5.09
C PHE A 90 0.01 6.61 -5.77
N ASP A 91 -0.46 5.76 -6.70
CA ASP A 91 0.36 4.85 -7.49
C ASP A 91 0.52 5.36 -8.92
N CYS A 92 1.78 5.46 -9.36
CA CYS A 92 2.16 5.95 -10.68
C CYS A 92 3.26 5.06 -11.31
N ALA A 93 3.69 5.40 -12.51
CA ALA A 93 4.91 4.89 -13.16
C ALA A 93 5.40 5.90 -14.20
N GLN A 94 6.70 5.93 -14.47
CA GLN A 94 7.26 6.84 -15.46
C GLN A 94 6.71 6.65 -16.89
N SER A 95 6.23 5.44 -17.20
CA SER A 95 5.66 5.07 -18.49
C SER A 95 4.18 5.42 -18.65
N TYR A 96 3.51 5.89 -17.57
CA TYR A 96 2.10 6.25 -17.65
C TYR A 96 1.92 7.65 -18.26
N GLN A 97 0.92 7.80 -19.10
CA GLN A 97 0.60 9.11 -19.69
C GLN A 97 0.27 10.18 -18.63
N THR A 98 -0.23 9.74 -17.48
CA THR A 98 -0.57 10.57 -16.32
C THR A 98 0.63 10.92 -15.43
N PHE A 99 1.84 10.42 -15.73
CA PHE A 99 3.02 10.63 -14.89
C PHE A 99 3.31 12.11 -14.59
N PRO A 100 3.41 13.02 -15.60
CA PRO A 100 3.61 14.44 -15.32
C PRO A 100 2.39 15.10 -14.64
N TRP A 101 1.20 14.60 -14.91
CA TRP A 101 -0.03 15.17 -14.38
C TRP A 101 -0.20 14.93 -12.88
N LEU A 102 0.26 13.79 -12.35
CA LEU A 102 0.19 13.51 -10.93
C LEU A 102 0.98 14.55 -10.13
N GLY A 103 2.17 14.94 -10.60
CA GLY A 103 2.95 16.00 -9.96
C GLY A 103 2.19 17.33 -9.88
N ALA A 104 1.49 17.70 -10.95
CA ALA A 104 0.64 18.90 -10.97
C ALA A 104 -0.57 18.77 -10.03
N ALA A 105 -1.21 17.60 -10.01
CA ALA A 105 -2.40 17.35 -9.21
C ALA A 105 -2.14 17.42 -7.69
N ILE A 106 -1.00 16.91 -7.23
CA ILE A 106 -0.62 16.90 -5.80
C ILE A 106 0.08 18.18 -5.33
N LYS A 107 0.39 19.11 -6.24
CA LYS A 107 1.09 20.37 -5.91
C LYS A 107 0.36 21.12 -4.80
N GLY A 108 1.08 21.44 -3.71
CA GLY A 108 0.55 22.17 -2.53
C GLY A 108 -0.17 21.27 -1.52
N LEU A 109 -0.30 19.95 -1.75
CA LEU A 109 -0.68 19.03 -0.68
C LEU A 109 0.52 18.78 0.26
N PRO A 110 0.29 18.59 1.57
CA PRO A 110 1.36 18.31 2.53
C PRO A 110 2.08 17.01 2.14
N ARG A 111 3.35 17.11 1.71
CA ARG A 111 4.12 15.97 1.20
C ARG A 111 4.25 14.83 2.21
N GLU A 112 4.41 15.17 3.47
CA GLU A 112 4.57 14.22 4.58
C GLU A 112 3.30 13.39 4.86
N LYS A 113 2.14 13.83 4.35
CA LYS A 113 0.88 13.10 4.43
C LYS A 113 0.64 12.19 3.23
N LEU A 114 1.45 12.33 2.17
CA LEU A 114 1.30 11.53 0.96
C LEU A 114 2.20 10.32 1.00
N PHE A 115 1.70 9.19 0.49
CA PHE A 115 2.49 8.05 0.09
C PHE A 115 2.49 7.97 -1.43
N ILE A 116 3.63 8.25 -2.05
CA ILE A 116 3.79 8.21 -3.50
C ILE A 116 4.57 6.96 -3.86
N GLN A 117 3.95 6.06 -4.62
CA GLN A 117 4.60 4.93 -5.24
C GLN A 117 4.81 5.20 -6.72
N SER A 118 6.01 4.95 -7.23
CA SER A 118 6.27 5.02 -8.65
C SER A 118 7.12 3.85 -9.13
N LYS A 119 7.31 3.73 -10.46
CA LYS A 119 7.94 2.57 -11.06
C LYS A 119 8.84 2.97 -12.21
N ILE A 120 9.97 2.26 -12.35
CA ILE A 120 10.87 2.34 -13.48
C ILE A 120 10.74 1.08 -14.30
N GLY A 121 10.37 1.23 -15.57
CA GLY A 121 10.37 0.18 -16.59
C GLY A 121 11.51 0.39 -17.57
N GLY A 122 11.84 -0.66 -18.30
CA GLY A 122 13.01 -0.65 -19.19
C GLY A 122 14.34 -0.60 -18.39
N GLN A 123 15.42 -0.38 -19.08
CA GLN A 123 16.75 -0.28 -18.47
C GLN A 123 17.41 1.02 -18.91
N PRO A 124 17.07 2.16 -18.30
CA PRO A 124 17.67 3.44 -18.65
C PRO A 124 19.20 3.39 -18.45
N GLU A 125 19.92 4.13 -19.27
CA GLU A 125 21.39 4.21 -19.18
C GLU A 125 21.82 4.79 -17.84
N ASP A 126 21.20 5.91 -17.43
CA ASP A 126 21.38 6.53 -16.11
C ASP A 126 20.12 6.33 -15.25
N ILE A 127 20.20 5.36 -14.35
CA ILE A 127 19.08 4.97 -13.48
C ILE A 127 18.88 5.99 -12.36
N LEU A 128 19.95 6.55 -11.81
CA LEU A 128 19.84 7.56 -10.76
C LEU A 128 19.19 8.84 -11.30
N THR A 129 19.55 9.28 -12.49
CA THR A 129 18.86 10.38 -13.16
C THR A 129 17.38 10.04 -13.42
N ALA A 130 17.06 8.80 -13.80
CA ALA A 130 15.67 8.39 -13.96
C ALA A 130 14.90 8.46 -12.62
N ILE A 131 15.51 8.06 -11.50
CA ILE A 131 14.91 8.19 -10.15
C ILE A 131 14.74 9.67 -9.77
N ASP A 132 15.76 10.51 -10.01
CA ASP A 132 15.71 11.94 -9.72
C ASP A 132 14.63 12.66 -10.54
N ARG A 133 14.37 12.21 -11.76
CA ARG A 133 13.24 12.72 -12.57
C ARG A 133 11.89 12.53 -11.84
N HIS A 134 11.68 11.42 -11.13
CA HIS A 134 10.45 11.23 -10.34
C HIS A 134 10.35 12.28 -9.23
N ARG A 135 11.45 12.54 -8.51
CA ARG A 135 11.50 13.57 -7.48
C ARG A 135 11.17 14.95 -8.03
N LYS A 136 11.75 15.31 -9.18
CA LYS A 136 11.48 16.57 -9.88
C LYS A 136 10.03 16.69 -10.33
N VAL A 137 9.47 15.63 -10.93
CA VAL A 137 8.07 15.64 -11.41
C VAL A 137 7.09 15.79 -10.23
N PHE A 138 7.34 15.10 -9.14
CA PHE A 138 6.48 15.19 -7.94
C PHE A 138 6.84 16.37 -7.01
N ASN A 139 7.85 17.16 -7.36
CA ASN A 139 8.37 18.29 -6.57
C ASN A 139 8.61 17.89 -5.11
N THR A 140 9.46 16.89 -4.89
CA THR A 140 9.72 16.28 -3.58
C THR A 140 11.18 15.81 -3.47
N ASP A 141 11.68 15.75 -2.24
CA ASP A 141 13.03 15.23 -1.97
C ASP A 141 13.09 13.71 -2.02
N TYR A 142 11.96 13.02 -1.93
CA TYR A 142 11.90 11.55 -1.90
C TYR A 142 10.62 10.99 -2.51
N VAL A 143 10.68 9.75 -2.98
CA VAL A 143 9.53 8.90 -3.33
C VAL A 143 9.39 7.81 -2.28
N ASP A 144 8.17 7.53 -1.79
CA ASP A 144 7.97 6.59 -0.70
C ASP A 144 8.26 5.15 -1.09
N SER A 145 7.86 4.74 -2.28
CA SER A 145 8.13 3.40 -2.82
C SER A 145 8.50 3.47 -4.30
N MET A 146 9.66 2.89 -4.66
CA MET A 146 10.09 2.76 -6.05
C MET A 146 10.12 1.29 -6.44
N LEU A 147 9.44 0.95 -7.54
CA LEU A 147 9.33 -0.43 -8.01
C LEU A 147 10.00 -0.64 -9.36
N ILE A 148 10.59 -1.81 -9.55
CA ILE A 148 10.91 -2.32 -10.88
C ILE A 148 9.58 -2.72 -11.55
N HIS A 149 9.34 -2.25 -12.77
CA HIS A 149 8.03 -2.30 -13.42
C HIS A 149 7.86 -3.51 -14.33
N CYS A 150 6.75 -4.26 -14.17
CA CYS A 150 6.28 -5.28 -15.09
C CYS A 150 7.20 -6.49 -15.26
N MET A 151 7.70 -7.07 -14.19
CA MET A 151 8.50 -8.29 -14.27
C MET A 151 7.64 -9.50 -14.63
N VAL A 152 8.18 -10.33 -15.55
CA VAL A 152 7.50 -11.52 -16.06
C VAL A 152 8.34 -12.80 -15.97
N ARG A 153 9.68 -12.73 -15.86
CA ARG A 153 10.57 -13.88 -15.78
C ARG A 153 10.88 -14.25 -14.34
N ASN A 154 11.09 -15.53 -14.07
CA ASN A 154 11.48 -16.00 -12.74
C ASN A 154 12.84 -15.43 -12.29
N ASN A 155 13.81 -15.41 -13.16
CA ASN A 155 15.18 -14.91 -12.92
C ASN A 155 15.35 -13.42 -13.21
N TRP A 156 14.29 -12.61 -13.07
CA TRP A 156 14.37 -11.17 -13.36
C TRP A 156 15.46 -10.44 -12.55
N THR A 157 15.82 -10.92 -11.39
CA THR A 157 16.86 -10.32 -10.55
C THR A 157 18.20 -10.21 -11.26
N ASP A 158 18.57 -11.19 -12.09
CA ASP A 158 19.88 -11.22 -12.77
C ASP A 158 20.00 -10.09 -13.81
N PRO A 159 19.12 -10.01 -14.84
CA PRO A 159 19.20 -8.94 -15.83
C PRO A 159 18.88 -7.55 -15.27
N TRP A 160 18.22 -7.46 -14.10
CA TRP A 160 17.85 -6.19 -13.46
C TRP A 160 18.75 -5.78 -12.31
N LYS A 161 19.85 -6.51 -12.08
CA LYS A 161 20.77 -6.23 -10.97
C LYS A 161 21.27 -4.79 -10.95
N ARG A 162 21.62 -4.20 -12.10
CA ARG A 162 22.08 -2.80 -12.18
C ARG A 162 21.01 -1.82 -11.66
N ILE A 163 19.75 -2.09 -11.91
CA ILE A 163 18.63 -1.26 -11.40
C ILE A 163 18.44 -1.50 -9.91
N MET A 164 18.57 -2.74 -9.45
CA MET A 164 18.50 -3.06 -8.03
C MET A 164 19.59 -2.32 -7.24
N ASP A 165 20.83 -2.32 -7.74
CA ASP A 165 21.95 -1.63 -7.12
C ASP A 165 21.73 -0.09 -7.09
N ALA A 166 21.21 0.49 -8.16
CA ALA A 166 20.86 1.91 -8.19
C ALA A 166 19.70 2.28 -7.24
N PHE A 167 18.74 1.37 -7.03
CA PHE A 167 17.69 1.58 -6.02
C PHE A 167 18.27 1.51 -4.60
N ASP A 168 19.26 0.65 -4.36
CA ASP A 168 19.97 0.60 -3.08
C ASP A 168 20.73 1.90 -2.81
N GLU A 169 21.46 2.40 -3.80
CA GLU A 169 22.12 3.71 -3.71
C GLU A 169 21.13 4.86 -3.52
N ALA A 170 20.01 4.86 -4.25
CA ALA A 170 18.98 5.87 -4.06
C ALA A 170 18.34 5.83 -2.68
N LYS A 171 18.23 4.65 -2.08
CA LYS A 171 17.73 4.48 -0.72
C LYS A 171 18.72 5.00 0.32
N GLU A 172 20.01 4.75 0.16
CA GLU A 172 21.08 5.33 1.00
C GLU A 172 21.08 6.86 0.91
N LYS A 173 20.89 7.42 -0.29
CA LYS A 173 20.73 8.85 -0.52
C LYS A 173 19.40 9.43 -0.02
N LYS A 174 18.49 8.58 0.50
CA LYS A 174 17.14 8.95 0.95
C LYS A 174 16.25 9.52 -0.18
N TRP A 175 16.56 9.22 -1.43
CA TRP A 175 15.74 9.58 -2.58
C TRP A 175 14.51 8.68 -2.73
N ILE A 176 14.62 7.43 -2.25
CA ILE A 176 13.49 6.52 -2.08
C ILE A 176 13.48 5.96 -0.66
N ARG A 177 12.30 5.64 -0.14
CA ARG A 177 12.15 5.10 1.23
C ARG A 177 12.01 3.59 1.26
N ALA A 178 11.35 3.01 0.24
CA ALA A 178 11.25 1.56 0.05
C ALA A 178 11.46 1.20 -1.42
N LYS A 179 11.93 -0.03 -1.65
CA LYS A 179 12.21 -0.60 -2.96
C LYS A 179 11.43 -1.90 -3.17
N GLY A 180 11.11 -2.21 -4.43
CA GLY A 180 10.31 -3.39 -4.69
C GLY A 180 10.08 -3.67 -6.16
N VAL A 181 9.03 -4.44 -6.43
CA VAL A 181 8.73 -4.93 -7.77
C VAL A 181 7.22 -5.01 -8.03
N SER A 182 6.81 -4.74 -9.26
CA SER A 182 5.49 -5.14 -9.76
C SER A 182 5.64 -6.33 -10.71
N CYS A 183 5.01 -7.46 -10.35
CA CYS A 183 5.03 -8.66 -11.15
C CYS A 183 3.77 -8.78 -12.02
N HIS A 184 3.95 -9.37 -13.22
CA HIS A 184 2.89 -9.57 -14.19
C HIS A 184 2.84 -11.02 -14.71
N SER A 185 3.47 -11.95 -13.98
CA SER A 185 3.40 -13.41 -14.17
C SER A 185 3.68 -14.13 -12.88
N LEU A 186 3.24 -15.37 -12.75
CA LEU A 186 3.51 -16.21 -11.58
C LEU A 186 5.00 -16.59 -11.46
N PRO A 187 5.74 -16.90 -12.54
CA PRO A 187 7.20 -17.05 -12.47
C PRO A 187 7.91 -15.85 -11.87
N ALA A 188 7.58 -14.62 -12.32
CA ALA A 188 8.19 -13.40 -11.75
C ALA A 188 7.83 -13.20 -10.28
N LEU A 189 6.62 -13.54 -9.88
CA LEU A 189 6.17 -13.46 -8.49
C LEU A 189 6.95 -14.44 -7.61
N ARG A 190 7.23 -15.66 -8.10
CA ARG A 190 8.09 -16.64 -7.42
C ARG A 190 9.52 -16.12 -7.26
N GLY A 191 10.10 -15.57 -8.32
CA GLY A 191 11.41 -14.92 -8.26
C GLY A 191 11.45 -13.78 -7.23
N ALA A 192 10.41 -12.95 -7.21
CA ALA A 192 10.28 -11.87 -6.23
C ALA A 192 10.17 -12.38 -4.79
N ARG A 193 9.43 -13.46 -4.55
CA ARG A 193 9.34 -14.11 -3.23
C ARG A 193 10.69 -14.67 -2.76
N GLN A 194 11.49 -15.20 -3.68
CA GLN A 194 12.80 -15.77 -3.37
C GLN A 194 13.84 -14.69 -3.07
N SER A 195 13.78 -13.55 -3.76
CA SER A 195 14.73 -12.46 -3.60
C SER A 195 14.60 -11.77 -2.23
N ASP A 196 15.68 -11.65 -1.47
CA ASP A 196 15.70 -10.92 -0.20
C ASP A 196 15.85 -9.40 -0.38
N TRP A 197 16.12 -8.94 -1.60
CA TRP A 197 16.21 -7.54 -1.95
C TRP A 197 14.87 -6.79 -1.88
N THR A 198 13.75 -7.49 -2.17
CA THR A 198 12.43 -6.91 -2.34
C THR A 198 11.77 -6.59 -0.99
N GLU A 199 11.37 -5.35 -0.77
CA GLU A 199 10.63 -4.91 0.43
C GLU A 199 9.12 -4.79 0.16
N VAL A 200 8.75 -4.38 -1.08
CA VAL A 200 7.38 -4.11 -1.49
C VAL A 200 7.02 -4.87 -2.75
N HIS A 201 5.85 -5.50 -2.74
CA HIS A 201 5.29 -6.21 -3.88
C HIS A 201 3.95 -5.56 -4.29
N LEU A 202 3.83 -5.21 -5.57
CA LEU A 202 2.57 -4.80 -6.19
C LEU A 202 2.07 -5.96 -7.06
N VAL A 203 0.96 -6.58 -6.66
CA VAL A 203 0.52 -7.89 -7.15
C VAL A 203 -0.92 -7.83 -7.63
N ARG A 204 -1.21 -8.49 -8.75
CA ARG A 204 -2.57 -8.65 -9.25
C ARG A 204 -3.35 -9.60 -8.36
N VAL A 205 -4.53 -9.18 -7.90
CA VAL A 205 -5.37 -10.03 -7.05
C VAL A 205 -6.86 -9.67 -7.17
N ASN A 206 -7.67 -10.63 -7.57
CA ASN A 206 -9.13 -10.58 -7.53
C ASN A 206 -9.70 -12.00 -7.53
N PRO A 207 -10.94 -12.22 -7.04
CA PRO A 207 -11.50 -13.56 -6.87
C PRO A 207 -11.95 -14.22 -8.19
N GLN A 208 -12.16 -13.43 -9.26
CA GLN A 208 -12.56 -13.93 -10.58
C GLN A 208 -11.37 -14.38 -11.43
N GLY A 209 -10.13 -14.15 -10.97
CA GLY A 209 -8.92 -14.51 -11.71
C GLY A 209 -8.65 -13.65 -12.94
N ALA A 210 -9.42 -12.59 -13.17
CA ALA A 210 -9.27 -11.73 -14.33
C ALA A 210 -7.93 -10.99 -14.30
N PHE A 211 -7.17 -11.07 -15.39
CA PHE A 211 -5.81 -10.50 -15.49
C PHE A 211 -4.84 -10.99 -14.40
N MET A 212 -5.12 -12.14 -13.78
CA MET A 212 -4.24 -12.73 -12.77
C MET A 212 -2.93 -13.23 -13.40
N ASP A 213 -1.92 -13.34 -12.56
CA ASP A 213 -0.61 -13.84 -12.94
C ASP A 213 -0.69 -15.35 -13.22
N GLY A 214 -0.41 -15.74 -14.47
CA GLY A 214 -0.37 -17.14 -14.94
C GLY A 214 1.06 -17.67 -15.04
N GLU A 215 1.19 -18.95 -15.42
CA GLU A 215 2.48 -19.66 -15.50
C GLU A 215 3.38 -19.22 -16.66
N ASN A 216 2.88 -18.44 -17.61
CA ASN A 216 3.65 -17.93 -18.73
C ASN A 216 4.54 -16.75 -18.31
N GLU A 217 5.79 -16.74 -18.77
CA GLU A 217 6.72 -15.61 -18.58
C GLU A 217 6.40 -14.42 -19.51
N ALA A 218 5.13 -14.00 -19.49
CA ALA A 218 4.60 -12.88 -20.27
C ALA A 218 3.57 -12.09 -19.44
N ILE A 219 3.25 -10.88 -19.89
CA ILE A 219 2.15 -10.12 -19.29
C ILE A 219 0.83 -10.81 -19.60
N ASN A 220 0.23 -11.42 -18.57
CA ASN A 220 -1.03 -12.11 -18.73
C ASN A 220 -2.20 -11.11 -18.81
N MET A 221 -3.03 -11.30 -19.85
CA MET A 221 -4.24 -10.50 -20.10
C MET A 221 -5.50 -11.38 -20.05
N THR A 222 -5.36 -12.61 -19.57
CA THR A 222 -6.43 -13.62 -19.50
C THR A 222 -6.79 -13.94 -18.05
N THR A 223 -7.79 -14.79 -17.87
CA THR A 223 -8.17 -15.34 -16.56
C THR A 223 -7.22 -16.47 -16.18
N ASN A 224 -6.73 -16.46 -14.95
CA ASN A 224 -5.85 -17.48 -14.40
C ASN A 224 -6.29 -17.89 -12.98
N PRO A 225 -5.86 -19.07 -12.49
CA PRO A 225 -6.17 -19.51 -11.13
C PRO A 225 -5.65 -18.55 -10.06
N VAL A 226 -6.48 -18.30 -9.05
CA VAL A 226 -6.18 -17.37 -7.96
C VAL A 226 -5.28 -17.99 -6.87
N ALA A 227 -5.49 -19.28 -6.58
CA ALA A 227 -4.82 -19.98 -5.47
C ALA A 227 -3.28 -19.93 -5.54
N PRO A 228 -2.60 -20.17 -6.67
CA PRO A 228 -1.14 -20.10 -6.75
C PRO A 228 -0.59 -18.72 -6.38
N VAL A 229 -1.27 -17.64 -6.77
CA VAL A 229 -0.88 -16.28 -6.41
C VAL A 229 -1.01 -16.07 -4.89
N LEU A 230 -2.12 -16.51 -4.29
CA LEU A 230 -2.32 -16.37 -2.84
C LEU A 230 -1.25 -17.11 -2.02
N ASP A 231 -0.76 -18.25 -2.48
CA ASP A 231 0.30 -19.00 -1.80
C ASP A 231 1.63 -18.23 -1.82
N GLU A 232 1.94 -17.56 -2.93
CA GLU A 232 3.11 -16.66 -2.98
C GLU A 232 2.93 -15.47 -2.02
N LEU A 233 1.73 -14.86 -1.97
CA LEU A 233 1.45 -13.74 -1.06
C LEU A 233 1.59 -14.13 0.43
N LYS A 234 1.11 -15.32 0.83
CA LYS A 234 1.31 -15.86 2.18
C LYS A 234 2.80 -15.93 2.54
N SER A 235 3.60 -16.44 1.60
CA SER A 235 5.05 -16.57 1.78
C SER A 235 5.74 -15.21 1.89
N MET A 236 5.34 -14.23 1.09
CA MET A 236 5.84 -12.84 1.17
C MET A 236 5.48 -12.21 2.51
N ARG A 237 4.24 -12.39 2.94
CA ARG A 237 3.76 -11.86 4.23
C ARG A 237 4.50 -12.49 5.41
N ALA A 238 4.77 -13.79 5.38
CA ALA A 238 5.57 -14.48 6.41
C ALA A 238 7.00 -13.90 6.53
N LYS A 239 7.59 -13.42 5.44
CA LYS A 239 8.86 -12.69 5.44
C LYS A 239 8.71 -11.23 5.92
N GLY A 240 7.50 -10.76 6.17
CA GLY A 240 7.19 -9.38 6.61
C GLY A 240 7.28 -8.34 5.51
N ARG A 241 7.16 -8.74 4.25
CA ARG A 241 7.17 -7.81 3.11
C ARG A 241 5.86 -7.07 2.97
N GLY A 242 5.92 -5.86 2.43
CA GLY A 242 4.73 -5.08 2.08
C GLY A 242 4.07 -5.64 0.82
N VAL A 243 2.76 -5.86 0.86
CA VAL A 243 2.00 -6.39 -0.28
C VAL A 243 0.81 -5.50 -0.57
N ILE A 244 0.76 -5.00 -1.80
CA ILE A 244 -0.31 -4.13 -2.30
C ILE A 244 -1.03 -4.86 -3.44
N GLY A 245 -2.36 -5.00 -3.31
CA GLY A 245 -3.20 -5.61 -4.34
C GLY A 245 -3.55 -4.62 -5.46
N MET A 246 -3.36 -5.02 -6.72
CA MET A 246 -3.81 -4.28 -7.91
C MET A 246 -4.75 -5.12 -8.78
N LYS A 247 -5.37 -4.50 -9.81
CA LYS A 247 -6.36 -5.13 -10.70
C LYS A 247 -7.60 -5.66 -9.96
N MET A 248 -7.91 -5.03 -8.84
CA MET A 248 -8.99 -5.42 -7.93
C MET A 248 -10.35 -5.55 -8.63
N VAL A 249 -10.64 -4.65 -9.56
CA VAL A 249 -11.90 -4.60 -10.30
C VAL A 249 -11.73 -5.09 -11.76
N GLY A 250 -10.89 -6.11 -11.97
CA GLY A 250 -10.64 -6.72 -13.28
C GLY A 250 -10.20 -5.71 -14.33
N ASN A 251 -9.35 -4.74 -13.98
CA ASN A 251 -8.89 -3.68 -14.89
C ASN A 251 -10.05 -2.91 -15.58
N GLY A 252 -11.19 -2.78 -14.90
CA GLY A 252 -12.39 -2.13 -15.41
C GLY A 252 -13.39 -3.07 -16.12
N THR A 253 -13.14 -4.38 -16.16
CA THR A 253 -14.04 -5.36 -16.76
C THR A 253 -15.19 -5.79 -15.85
N PHE A 254 -15.14 -5.52 -14.53
CA PHE A 254 -16.20 -5.83 -13.59
C PHE A 254 -17.31 -4.77 -13.67
N LEU A 255 -18.14 -4.87 -14.69
CA LEU A 255 -19.18 -3.89 -14.97
C LEU A 255 -20.36 -4.00 -13.99
N GLN A 256 -20.63 -5.21 -13.47
CA GLN A 256 -21.73 -5.43 -12.53
C GLN A 256 -21.31 -5.02 -11.12
N ALA A 257 -22.22 -4.43 -10.37
CA ALA A 257 -21.99 -3.97 -9.01
C ALA A 257 -21.61 -5.12 -8.07
N GLU A 258 -22.21 -6.29 -8.29
CA GLU A 258 -21.99 -7.52 -7.54
C GLU A 258 -20.56 -8.06 -7.72
N ASP A 259 -19.99 -7.97 -8.92
CA ASP A 259 -18.61 -8.39 -9.19
C ASP A 259 -17.62 -7.49 -8.45
N ARG A 260 -17.86 -6.18 -8.45
CA ARG A 260 -17.03 -5.22 -7.70
C ARG A 260 -17.14 -5.43 -6.20
N GLU A 261 -18.34 -5.67 -5.68
CA GLU A 261 -18.58 -6.00 -4.27
C GLU A 261 -17.82 -7.27 -3.87
N LYS A 262 -17.98 -8.36 -4.65
CA LYS A 262 -17.28 -9.62 -4.43
C LYS A 262 -15.76 -9.44 -4.41
N ALA A 263 -15.22 -8.67 -5.34
CA ALA A 263 -13.80 -8.41 -5.45
C ALA A 263 -13.25 -7.63 -4.25
N ILE A 264 -13.96 -6.59 -3.81
CA ILE A 264 -13.56 -5.77 -2.66
C ILE A 264 -13.66 -6.58 -1.36
N ARG A 265 -14.75 -7.31 -1.12
CA ARG A 265 -14.85 -8.19 0.06
C ARG A 265 -13.76 -9.25 0.10
N PHE A 266 -13.47 -9.85 -1.04
CA PHE A 266 -12.37 -10.80 -1.15
C PHE A 266 -11.04 -10.16 -0.73
N ALA A 267 -10.69 -8.99 -1.24
CA ALA A 267 -9.45 -8.31 -0.89
C ALA A 267 -9.39 -7.92 0.59
N MET A 268 -10.48 -7.37 1.13
CA MET A 268 -10.53 -6.94 2.52
C MET A 268 -10.49 -8.12 3.52
N SER A 269 -10.80 -9.33 3.07
CA SER A 269 -10.66 -10.57 3.86
C SER A 269 -9.26 -11.19 3.78
N ARG A 270 -8.32 -10.63 3.00
CA ARG A 270 -6.96 -11.17 2.83
C ARG A 270 -5.98 -10.54 3.80
N PRO A 271 -5.50 -11.28 4.82
CA PRO A 271 -4.48 -10.77 5.75
C PRO A 271 -3.11 -10.59 5.08
N GLU A 272 -2.95 -11.14 3.88
CA GLU A 272 -1.73 -11.01 3.08
C GLU A 272 -1.57 -9.60 2.48
N LEU A 273 -2.67 -8.87 2.28
CA LEU A 273 -2.65 -7.53 1.70
C LEU A 273 -2.60 -6.45 2.78
N ASP A 274 -1.64 -5.54 2.67
CA ASP A 274 -1.60 -4.33 3.51
C ASP A 274 -2.55 -3.25 2.97
N ALA A 275 -2.55 -3.06 1.65
CA ALA A 275 -3.35 -2.06 0.96
C ALA A 275 -3.80 -2.56 -0.42
N VAL A 276 -4.71 -1.84 -1.03
CA VAL A 276 -5.15 -2.07 -2.42
C VAL A 276 -5.10 -0.78 -3.23
N VAL A 277 -4.89 -0.89 -4.55
CA VAL A 277 -4.90 0.25 -5.46
C VAL A 277 -5.93 0.04 -6.57
N ILE A 278 -6.75 1.07 -6.80
CA ILE A 278 -7.79 1.10 -7.82
C ILE A 278 -7.65 2.38 -8.64
N GLY A 279 -7.80 2.28 -9.96
CA GLY A 279 -7.89 3.45 -10.84
C GLY A 279 -9.33 3.92 -10.97
N PHE A 280 -9.53 5.23 -10.95
CA PHE A 280 -10.84 5.87 -10.99
C PHE A 280 -10.94 6.87 -12.15
N LYS A 281 -12.13 7.02 -12.70
CA LYS A 281 -12.49 8.01 -13.73
C LYS A 281 -13.58 8.98 -13.29
N SER A 282 -14.18 8.77 -12.11
CA SER A 282 -15.20 9.66 -11.55
C SER A 282 -15.18 9.66 -10.02
N ARG A 283 -15.75 10.72 -9.41
CA ARG A 283 -15.97 10.79 -7.96
C ARG A 283 -16.88 9.66 -7.47
N ALA A 284 -17.91 9.33 -8.25
CA ALA A 284 -18.82 8.24 -7.90
C ALA A 284 -18.13 6.88 -7.78
N GLU A 285 -17.10 6.60 -8.61
CA GLU A 285 -16.30 5.37 -8.48
C GLU A 285 -15.43 5.38 -7.21
N ILE A 286 -14.90 6.55 -6.81
CA ILE A 286 -14.16 6.71 -5.54
C ILE A 286 -15.09 6.44 -4.36
N ASP A 287 -16.28 7.07 -4.35
CA ASP A 287 -17.27 6.92 -3.28
C ASP A 287 -17.78 5.48 -3.18
N GLU A 288 -18.03 4.82 -4.31
CA GLU A 288 -18.41 3.41 -4.37
C GLU A 288 -17.32 2.53 -3.74
N ALA A 289 -16.05 2.71 -4.12
CA ALA A 289 -14.95 1.91 -3.59
C ALA A 289 -14.78 2.12 -2.07
N ILE A 290 -14.82 3.36 -1.59
CA ILE A 290 -14.77 3.70 -0.17
C ILE A 290 -15.93 3.04 0.59
N GLY A 291 -17.15 3.19 0.09
CA GLY A 291 -18.34 2.61 0.73
C GLY A 291 -18.28 1.10 0.85
N ARG A 292 -17.86 0.40 -0.22
CA ARG A 292 -17.72 -1.06 -0.25
C ARG A 292 -16.59 -1.55 0.66
N ILE A 293 -15.45 -0.88 0.68
CA ILE A 293 -14.33 -1.21 1.58
C ILE A 293 -14.76 -1.04 3.03
N ASN A 294 -15.40 0.08 3.37
CA ASN A 294 -15.88 0.36 4.72
C ASN A 294 -16.92 -0.69 5.18
N ALA A 295 -17.82 -1.09 4.28
CA ALA A 295 -18.80 -2.14 4.57
C ALA A 295 -18.18 -3.53 4.71
N ALA A 296 -17.11 -3.83 3.96
CA ALA A 296 -16.39 -5.10 4.06
C ALA A 296 -15.52 -5.21 5.34
N LEU A 297 -15.17 -4.09 5.95
CA LEU A 297 -14.32 -4.00 7.17
C LEU A 297 -15.14 -3.82 8.47
N ALA A 298 -16.44 -3.54 8.34
CA ALA A 298 -17.36 -3.38 9.47
C ALA A 298 -17.70 -4.73 10.10
#